data_59fe015b493b6562289b18c0bae1fe97
#
_entry.id   59fe015b493b6562289b18c0bae1fe97
#
_cell.length_a   1.000
_cell.length_b   1.000
_cell.length_c   1.000
_cell.angle_alpha   90.00
_cell.angle_beta   90.00
_cell.angle_gamma   90.00
#
_symmetry.space_group_name_H-M   'P 1'
#
loop_
_entity.id
_entity.type
_entity.pdbx_description
1 polymer ?
#
loop_
_entity_poly.entity_id
_entity_poly.type
_entity_poly.pdbx_seq_one_letter_code
_entity_poly.pdbx_strand_id
1 'polypeptide(L)'
;MDLSEERAMNVQTIDAKTAKSWIEAGDAILVDVREPAEHAAQNIAAAQLVPLNTVNLATLPKTDGKIIIHCQKGMRGNQACEKLLAEKPDLQVFNLEGGIEAWQQAGFATRSSGKKHLPLDRQVQMAIGSFVLGFSLLGYFVNPNFIFGAAFFGAGLLNAGLTGWCGFAKLMAKMPWNR
;
A
#
# COMPACT_ATOMS: atom_id res chain seq x y z
N MET A 1 2.55 -4.69 -34.93
CA MET A 1 2.48 -4.77 -33.47
C MET A 1 3.83 -5.31 -33.03
N ASP A 2 4.64 -4.47 -32.41
CA ASP A 2 6.05 -4.77 -32.13
C ASP A 2 6.14 -5.65 -30.87
N LEU A 3 6.99 -6.67 -30.90
CA LEU A 3 7.23 -7.58 -29.75
C LEU A 3 7.71 -6.82 -28.49
N SER A 4 8.19 -5.60 -28.65
CA SER A 4 8.56 -4.70 -27.57
C SER A 4 7.34 -4.09 -26.86
N GLU A 5 6.26 -3.78 -27.59
CA GLU A 5 5.00 -3.27 -27.02
C GLU A 5 4.22 -4.37 -26.28
N GLU A 6 4.26 -5.60 -26.79
CA GLU A 6 3.62 -6.75 -26.16
C GLU A 6 4.34 -7.18 -24.86
N ARG A 7 5.67 -7.01 -24.80
CA ARG A 7 6.46 -7.21 -23.58
C ARG A 7 6.24 -6.14 -22.52
N ALA A 8 6.04 -4.88 -22.90
CA ALA A 8 5.75 -3.79 -21.98
C ALA A 8 4.37 -3.92 -21.30
N MET A 9 3.44 -4.68 -21.92
CA MET A 9 2.11 -4.94 -21.36
C MET A 9 2.03 -6.21 -20.49
N ASN A 10 3.08 -7.02 -20.41
CA ASN A 10 3.07 -8.27 -19.65
C ASN A 10 4.12 -8.25 -18.54
N VAL A 11 3.74 -7.69 -17.39
CA VAL A 11 4.57 -7.69 -16.19
C VAL A 11 4.85 -9.14 -15.76
N GLN A 12 6.12 -9.50 -15.70
CA GLN A 12 6.53 -10.82 -15.20
C GLN A 12 6.31 -10.89 -13.69
N THR A 13 5.64 -11.95 -13.24
CA THR A 13 5.40 -12.24 -11.83
C THR A 13 6.24 -13.43 -11.38
N ILE A 14 6.72 -13.37 -10.14
CA ILE A 14 7.47 -14.45 -9.50
C ILE A 14 6.92 -14.74 -8.11
N ASP A 15 7.01 -15.98 -7.69
CA ASP A 15 6.63 -16.40 -6.35
C ASP A 15 7.68 -16.00 -5.28
N ALA A 16 7.29 -16.11 -4.02
CA ALA A 16 8.15 -15.72 -2.91
C ALA A 16 9.41 -16.61 -2.77
N LYS A 17 9.36 -17.87 -3.20
CA LYS A 17 10.49 -18.78 -3.12
C LYS A 17 11.54 -18.43 -4.16
N THR A 18 11.13 -18.18 -5.38
CA THR A 18 12.01 -17.73 -6.48
C THR A 18 12.63 -16.38 -6.14
N ALA A 19 11.82 -15.43 -5.64
CA ALA A 19 12.31 -14.13 -5.21
C ALA A 19 13.38 -14.25 -4.13
N LYS A 20 13.15 -15.08 -3.10
CA LYS A 20 14.10 -15.33 -2.03
C LYS A 20 15.41 -15.91 -2.57
N SER A 21 15.34 -16.92 -3.44
CA SER A 21 16.52 -17.55 -4.06
C SER A 21 17.38 -16.54 -4.81
N TRP A 22 16.77 -15.67 -5.62
CA TRP A 22 17.52 -14.65 -6.38
C TRP A 22 18.15 -13.58 -5.47
N ILE A 23 17.44 -13.19 -4.40
CA ILE A 23 17.98 -12.23 -3.42
C ILE A 23 19.18 -12.82 -2.67
N GLU A 24 19.09 -14.09 -2.24
CA GLU A 24 20.18 -14.79 -1.52
C GLU A 24 21.40 -15.08 -2.42
N ALA A 25 21.18 -15.30 -3.71
CA ALA A 25 22.24 -15.44 -4.70
C ALA A 25 22.92 -14.11 -5.07
N GLY A 26 22.34 -12.98 -4.70
CA GLY A 26 22.81 -11.65 -5.11
C GLY A 26 22.42 -11.26 -6.55
N ASP A 27 21.57 -12.04 -7.20
CA ASP A 27 21.14 -11.85 -8.60
C ASP A 27 20.04 -10.79 -8.73
N ALA A 28 19.38 -10.42 -7.63
CA ALA A 28 18.29 -9.48 -7.62
C ALA A 28 18.30 -8.57 -6.40
N ILE A 29 17.81 -7.36 -6.59
CA ILE A 29 17.46 -6.42 -5.52
C ILE A 29 15.95 -6.44 -5.29
N LEU A 30 15.52 -6.17 -4.05
CA LEU A 30 14.12 -6.10 -3.66
C LEU A 30 13.72 -4.66 -3.36
N VAL A 31 12.65 -4.19 -3.97
CA VAL A 31 12.11 -2.83 -3.81
C VAL A 31 10.69 -2.88 -3.26
N ASP A 32 10.45 -2.18 -2.17
CA ASP A 32 9.13 -2.00 -1.56
C ASP A 32 8.50 -0.69 -2.06
N VAL A 33 7.38 -0.80 -2.76
CA VAL A 33 6.66 0.38 -3.29
C VAL A 33 5.50 0.84 -2.43
N ARG A 34 5.44 0.38 -1.18
CA ARG A 34 4.43 0.81 -0.21
C ARG A 34 4.74 2.20 0.36
N GLU A 35 3.83 2.70 1.17
CA GLU A 35 4.03 3.93 1.89
C GLU A 35 5.07 3.75 3.04
N PRO A 36 5.82 4.83 3.39
CA PRO A 36 6.83 4.77 4.46
C PRO A 36 6.30 4.21 5.79
N ALA A 37 5.06 4.54 6.16
CA ALA A 37 4.44 4.03 7.37
C ALA A 37 4.19 2.52 7.35
N GLU A 38 3.82 1.95 6.18
CA GLU A 38 3.65 0.50 6.00
C GLU A 38 5.00 -0.21 6.10
N HIS A 39 6.02 0.33 5.43
CA HIS A 39 7.39 -0.21 5.46
C HIS A 39 7.99 -0.16 6.87
N ALA A 40 7.80 0.94 7.59
CA ALA A 40 8.27 1.08 8.96
C ALA A 40 7.55 0.14 9.94
N ALA A 41 6.26 -0.13 9.73
CA ALA A 41 5.49 -1.07 10.55
C ALA A 41 5.96 -2.51 10.33
N GLN A 42 6.21 -2.88 9.08
CA GLN A 42 6.67 -4.22 8.69
C GLN A 42 7.34 -4.18 7.33
N ASN A 43 8.51 -4.80 7.20
CA ASN A 43 9.24 -4.89 5.93
C ASN A 43 9.98 -6.23 5.78
N ILE A 44 10.39 -6.52 4.54
CA ILE A 44 11.37 -7.56 4.24
C ILE A 44 12.75 -6.95 4.42
N ALA A 45 13.63 -7.58 5.18
CA ALA A 45 14.93 -7.01 5.58
C ALA A 45 15.81 -6.52 4.42
N ALA A 46 15.73 -7.19 3.26
CA ALA A 46 16.48 -6.87 2.05
C ALA A 46 15.81 -5.78 1.19
N ALA A 47 14.57 -5.37 1.50
CA ALA A 47 13.81 -4.46 0.67
C ALA A 47 14.25 -3.00 0.88
N GLN A 48 14.48 -2.29 -0.22
CA GLN A 48 14.67 -0.85 -0.24
C GLN A 48 13.34 -0.15 -0.52
N LEU A 49 13.02 0.87 0.27
CA LEU A 49 11.77 1.60 0.13
C LEU A 49 11.87 2.64 -1.00
N VAL A 50 11.04 2.49 -2.01
CA VAL A 50 10.82 3.48 -3.09
C VAL A 50 9.32 3.55 -3.36
N PRO A 51 8.57 4.47 -2.72
CA PRO A 51 7.12 4.54 -2.83
C PRO A 51 6.62 4.68 -4.28
N LEU A 52 5.46 4.08 -4.58
CA LEU A 52 4.87 4.04 -5.93
C LEU A 52 4.74 5.40 -6.61
N ASN A 53 4.43 6.45 -5.82
CA ASN A 53 4.29 7.81 -6.32
C ASN A 53 5.62 8.45 -6.78
N THR A 54 6.76 7.95 -6.28
CA THR A 54 8.10 8.46 -6.58
C THR A 54 8.93 7.50 -7.44
N VAL A 55 8.45 6.25 -7.67
CA VAL A 55 9.20 5.25 -8.41
C VAL A 55 9.38 5.66 -9.88
N ASN A 56 10.63 5.65 -10.33
CA ASN A 56 11.09 5.85 -11.70
C ASN A 56 12.53 5.30 -11.82
N LEU A 57 13.10 5.27 -13.02
CA LEU A 57 14.45 4.72 -13.24
C LEU A 57 15.53 5.44 -12.42
N ALA A 58 15.38 6.75 -12.14
CA ALA A 58 16.36 7.51 -11.38
C ALA A 58 16.32 7.27 -9.87
N THR A 59 15.13 6.84 -9.35
CA THR A 59 14.93 6.56 -7.92
C THR A 59 15.21 5.12 -7.55
N LEU A 60 15.30 4.23 -8.55
CA LEU A 60 15.66 2.85 -8.31
C LEU A 60 17.11 2.71 -7.86
N PRO A 61 17.42 1.75 -6.98
CA PRO A 61 18.80 1.41 -6.67
C PRO A 61 19.52 0.94 -7.93
N LYS A 62 20.78 1.39 -8.11
CA LYS A 62 21.59 0.97 -9.26
C LYS A 62 21.92 -0.51 -9.13
N THR A 63 21.61 -1.27 -10.15
CA THR A 63 21.93 -2.69 -10.26
C THR A 63 22.08 -3.10 -11.72
N ASP A 64 22.95 -4.05 -11.99
CA ASP A 64 23.04 -4.76 -13.27
C ASP A 64 22.21 -6.04 -13.25
N GLY A 65 21.64 -6.40 -12.08
CA GLY A 65 20.83 -7.59 -11.86
C GLY A 65 19.33 -7.33 -12.03
N LYS A 66 18.54 -8.32 -11.63
CA LYS A 66 17.08 -8.27 -11.65
C LYS A 66 16.55 -7.34 -10.56
N ILE A 67 15.39 -6.72 -10.81
CA ILE A 67 14.68 -5.88 -9.84
C ILE A 67 13.37 -6.56 -9.51
N ILE A 68 13.19 -6.88 -8.23
CA ILE A 68 11.94 -7.44 -7.72
C ILE A 68 11.17 -6.32 -7.02
N ILE A 69 9.98 -6.05 -7.49
CA ILE A 69 9.07 -5.05 -6.88
C ILE A 69 8.05 -5.79 -6.03
N HIS A 70 7.81 -5.30 -4.83
CA HIS A 70 6.71 -5.80 -4.00
C HIS A 70 5.91 -4.68 -3.36
N CYS A 71 4.67 -4.99 -3.02
CA CYS A 71 3.82 -4.18 -2.17
C CYS A 71 3.12 -5.06 -1.13
N GLN A 72 1.92 -4.70 -0.67
CA GLN A 72 1.17 -5.51 0.29
C GLN A 72 0.66 -6.82 -0.32
N LYS A 73 -0.03 -6.74 -1.50
CA LYS A 73 -0.73 -7.86 -2.17
C LYS A 73 -0.40 -8.03 -3.66
N GLY A 74 0.59 -7.32 -4.20
CA GLY A 74 1.01 -7.41 -5.59
C GLY A 74 0.44 -6.34 -6.54
N MET A 75 -0.73 -5.74 -6.29
CA MET A 75 -1.37 -4.78 -7.23
C MET A 75 -0.53 -3.52 -7.47
N ARG A 76 -0.08 -2.83 -6.41
CA ARG A 76 0.79 -1.64 -6.53
C ARG A 76 2.16 -2.01 -7.12
N GLY A 77 2.63 -3.23 -6.85
CA GLY A 77 3.85 -3.77 -7.46
C GLY A 77 3.71 -3.90 -8.97
N ASN A 78 2.59 -4.41 -9.45
CA ASN A 78 2.29 -4.51 -10.88
C ASN A 78 2.30 -3.13 -11.55
N GLN A 79 1.59 -2.15 -10.98
CA GLN A 79 1.57 -0.77 -11.47
C GLN A 79 2.97 -0.14 -11.53
N ALA A 80 3.82 -0.42 -10.54
CA ALA A 80 5.20 0.06 -10.55
C ALA A 80 6.02 -0.60 -11.67
N CYS A 81 5.87 -1.90 -11.89
CA CYS A 81 6.53 -2.60 -13.00
C CYS A 81 6.07 -2.06 -14.36
N GLU A 82 4.76 -1.86 -14.57
CA GLU A 82 4.22 -1.27 -15.80
C GLU A 82 4.84 0.11 -16.07
N LYS A 83 4.88 0.97 -15.05
CA LYS A 83 5.46 2.30 -15.15
C LYS A 83 6.95 2.26 -15.53
N LEU A 84 7.72 1.36 -14.93
CA LEU A 84 9.15 1.21 -15.21
C LEU A 84 9.41 0.62 -16.60
N LEU A 85 8.60 -0.36 -17.04
CA LEU A 85 8.70 -0.94 -18.38
C LEU A 85 8.29 0.05 -19.47
N ALA A 86 7.37 0.97 -19.20
CA ALA A 86 7.04 2.07 -20.11
C ALA A 86 8.22 3.04 -20.30
N GLU A 87 9.05 3.25 -19.26
CA GLU A 87 10.27 4.06 -19.35
C GLU A 87 11.42 3.29 -20.01
N LYS A 88 11.56 1.99 -19.72
CA LYS A 88 12.62 1.11 -20.25
C LYS A 88 12.10 -0.31 -20.47
N PRO A 89 11.68 -0.66 -21.70
CA PRO A 89 11.09 -1.96 -22.04
C PRO A 89 11.99 -3.17 -21.77
N ASP A 90 13.31 -3.01 -21.85
CA ASP A 90 14.30 -4.08 -21.64
C ASP A 90 14.68 -4.28 -20.16
N LEU A 91 14.04 -3.55 -19.23
CA LEU A 91 14.34 -3.67 -17.81
C LEU A 91 13.94 -5.04 -17.28
N GLN A 92 14.88 -5.71 -16.59
CA GLN A 92 14.57 -6.98 -15.91
C GLN A 92 13.87 -6.69 -14.57
N VAL A 93 12.59 -6.39 -14.64
CA VAL A 93 11.74 -6.09 -13.48
C VAL A 93 10.64 -7.13 -13.33
N PHE A 94 10.41 -7.56 -12.09
CA PHE A 94 9.48 -8.63 -11.72
C PHE A 94 8.60 -8.18 -10.57
N ASN A 95 7.31 -8.51 -10.62
CA ASN A 95 6.40 -8.30 -9.50
C ASN A 95 6.37 -9.53 -8.59
N LEU A 96 6.53 -9.33 -7.29
CA LEU A 96 6.32 -10.38 -6.30
C LEU A 96 4.83 -10.69 -6.17
N GLU A 97 4.41 -11.87 -6.61
CA GLU A 97 3.03 -12.33 -6.52
C GLU A 97 2.55 -12.35 -5.07
N GLY A 98 1.37 -11.76 -4.82
CA GLY A 98 0.82 -11.65 -3.47
C GLY A 98 1.61 -10.75 -2.50
N GLY A 99 2.70 -10.12 -2.94
CA GLY A 99 3.49 -9.14 -2.18
C GLY A 99 4.06 -9.68 -0.87
N ILE A 100 4.18 -8.80 0.15
CA ILE A 100 4.72 -9.18 1.46
C ILE A 100 3.82 -10.20 2.19
N GLU A 101 2.52 -10.26 1.87
CA GLU A 101 1.62 -11.26 2.45
C GLU A 101 1.98 -12.67 1.96
N ALA A 102 2.24 -12.85 0.67
CA ALA A 102 2.70 -14.15 0.13
C ALA A 102 4.10 -14.52 0.64
N TRP A 103 4.99 -13.54 0.81
CA TRP A 103 6.31 -13.76 1.44
C TRP A 103 6.16 -14.34 2.85
N GLN A 104 5.24 -13.81 3.65
CA GLN A 104 4.95 -14.33 4.99
C GLN A 104 4.28 -15.71 4.98
N GLN A 105 3.32 -15.91 4.07
CA GLN A 105 2.64 -17.21 3.91
C GLN A 105 3.62 -18.32 3.51
N ALA A 106 4.68 -17.97 2.76
CA ALA A 106 5.77 -18.87 2.45
C ALA A 106 6.70 -19.16 3.65
N GLY A 107 6.44 -18.56 4.83
CA GLY A 107 7.20 -18.76 6.06
C GLY A 107 8.48 -17.94 6.14
N PHE A 108 8.68 -16.95 5.26
CA PHE A 108 9.89 -16.13 5.26
C PHE A 108 9.80 -14.97 6.26
N ALA A 109 10.95 -14.68 6.88
CA ALA A 109 11.02 -13.66 7.91
C ALA A 109 10.76 -12.25 7.37
N THR A 110 10.01 -11.48 8.14
CA THR A 110 9.84 -10.03 7.98
C THR A 110 10.29 -9.33 9.25
N ARG A 111 10.82 -8.13 9.13
CA ARG A 111 11.06 -7.26 10.28
C ARG A 111 9.76 -6.53 10.60
N SER A 112 9.32 -6.61 11.85
CA SER A 112 8.17 -5.85 12.33
C SER A 112 8.62 -4.95 13.46
N SER A 113 8.20 -3.69 13.43
CA SER A 113 8.48 -2.74 14.52
C SER A 113 7.74 -3.07 15.83
N GLY A 114 6.91 -4.13 15.82
CA GLY A 114 6.04 -4.47 16.95
C GLY A 114 4.86 -3.51 17.15
N LYS A 115 4.90 -2.34 16.53
CA LYS A 115 3.79 -1.38 16.53
C LYS A 115 2.84 -1.76 15.39
N LYS A 116 1.76 -2.46 15.72
CA LYS A 116 0.64 -2.64 14.79
C LYS A 116 0.00 -1.27 14.57
N HIS A 117 0.46 -0.52 13.56
CA HIS A 117 -0.28 0.65 13.11
C HIS A 117 -1.62 0.17 12.54
N LEU A 118 -2.70 0.66 13.14
CA LEU A 118 -4.03 0.46 12.58
C LEU A 118 -4.06 1.12 11.20
N PRO A 119 -4.48 0.41 10.14
CA PRO A 119 -4.66 1.01 8.82
C PRO A 119 -5.52 2.28 8.91
N LEU A 120 -5.20 3.28 8.10
CA LEU A 120 -5.85 4.59 8.16
C LEU A 120 -7.38 4.50 7.96
N ASP A 121 -7.83 3.65 7.05
CA ASP A 121 -9.24 3.36 6.80
C ASP A 121 -9.94 2.81 8.05
N ARG A 122 -9.33 1.91 8.80
CA ARG A 122 -9.88 1.41 10.08
C ARG A 122 -9.95 2.52 11.14
N GLN A 123 -8.93 3.38 11.23
CA GLN A 123 -8.95 4.52 12.14
C GLN A 123 -10.11 5.47 11.82
N VAL A 124 -10.30 5.77 10.53
CA VAL A 124 -11.40 6.62 10.04
C VAL A 124 -12.76 5.99 10.36
N GLN A 125 -12.95 4.70 10.08
CA GLN A 125 -14.19 3.99 10.38
C GLN A 125 -14.52 3.98 11.87
N MET A 126 -13.52 3.69 12.73
CA MET A 126 -13.71 3.72 14.19
C MET A 126 -14.07 5.12 14.69
N ALA A 127 -13.38 6.16 14.22
CA ALA A 127 -13.65 7.53 14.65
C ALA A 127 -15.05 7.98 14.22
N ILE A 128 -15.42 7.82 12.94
CA ILE A 128 -16.73 8.24 12.45
C ILE A 128 -17.85 7.40 13.10
N GLY A 129 -17.65 6.08 13.23
CA GLY A 129 -18.61 5.22 13.90
C GLY A 129 -18.84 5.64 15.36
N SER A 130 -17.78 6.04 16.08
CA SER A 130 -17.90 6.57 17.45
C SER A 130 -18.67 7.89 17.50
N PHE A 131 -18.43 8.80 16.54
CA PHE A 131 -19.22 10.05 16.47
C PHE A 131 -20.69 9.80 16.16
N VAL A 132 -21.01 8.95 15.19
CA VAL A 132 -22.39 8.60 14.85
C VAL A 132 -23.10 7.98 16.06
N LEU A 133 -22.47 7.02 16.73
CA LEU A 133 -23.02 6.38 17.93
C LEU A 133 -23.21 7.40 19.06
N GLY A 134 -22.20 8.21 19.35
CA GLY A 134 -22.26 9.24 20.40
C GLY A 134 -23.37 10.26 20.17
N PHE A 135 -23.48 10.81 18.97
CA PHE A 135 -24.55 11.76 18.63
C PHE A 135 -25.94 11.12 18.65
N SER A 136 -26.07 9.85 18.27
CA SER A 136 -27.33 9.11 18.35
C SER A 136 -27.77 8.91 19.80
N LEU A 137 -26.85 8.54 20.69
CA LEU A 137 -27.15 8.37 22.13
C LEU A 137 -27.51 9.72 22.78
N LEU A 138 -26.75 10.79 22.46
CA LEU A 138 -27.08 12.15 22.93
C LEU A 138 -28.43 12.62 22.41
N GLY A 139 -28.78 12.29 21.16
CA GLY A 139 -30.09 12.57 20.57
C GLY A 139 -31.23 11.87 21.30
N TYR A 140 -30.98 10.64 21.75
CA TYR A 140 -31.99 9.85 22.47
C TYR A 140 -32.15 10.27 23.93
N PHE A 141 -31.04 10.48 24.67
CA PHE A 141 -31.08 10.68 26.13
C PHE A 141 -31.08 12.16 26.57
N VAL A 142 -30.60 13.08 25.73
CA VAL A 142 -30.37 14.47 26.13
C VAL A 142 -31.25 15.43 25.35
N ASN A 143 -31.08 15.52 24.04
CA ASN A 143 -31.84 16.43 23.20
C ASN A 143 -31.90 15.89 21.75
N PRO A 144 -33.13 15.77 21.15
CA PRO A 144 -33.30 15.28 19.79
C PRO A 144 -32.47 16.00 18.72
N ASN A 145 -32.07 17.25 18.94
CA ASN A 145 -31.27 18.02 17.99
C ASN A 145 -29.86 17.44 17.73
N PHE A 146 -29.33 16.64 18.65
CA PHE A 146 -28.04 15.98 18.44
C PHE A 146 -28.06 14.96 17.29
N ILE A 147 -29.23 14.49 16.85
CA ILE A 147 -29.36 13.57 15.71
C ILE A 147 -28.82 14.17 14.41
N PHE A 148 -28.84 15.51 14.27
CA PHE A 148 -28.25 16.21 13.12
C PHE A 148 -26.73 16.00 13.04
N GLY A 149 -26.05 15.83 14.18
CA GLY A 149 -24.64 15.47 14.21
C GLY A 149 -24.38 14.08 13.62
N ALA A 150 -25.21 13.08 13.98
CA ALA A 150 -25.12 11.75 13.39
C ALA A 150 -25.38 11.77 11.89
N ALA A 151 -26.40 12.52 11.44
CA ALA A 151 -26.74 12.70 10.03
C ALA A 151 -25.59 13.34 9.23
N PHE A 152 -24.90 14.35 9.79
CA PHE A 152 -23.73 14.97 9.17
C PHE A 152 -22.60 13.98 8.90
N PHE A 153 -22.22 13.16 9.90
CA PHE A 153 -21.17 12.15 9.72
C PHE A 153 -21.63 11.04 8.76
N GLY A 154 -22.90 10.65 8.81
CA GLY A 154 -23.48 9.67 7.86
C GLY A 154 -23.44 10.16 6.41
N ALA A 155 -23.83 11.41 6.17
CA ALA A 155 -23.76 12.04 4.84
C ALA A 155 -22.31 12.15 4.34
N GLY A 156 -21.36 12.46 5.23
CA GLY A 156 -19.93 12.47 4.91
C GLY A 156 -19.41 11.12 4.46
N LEU A 157 -19.82 10.02 5.13
CA LEU A 157 -19.49 8.65 4.72
C LEU A 157 -20.09 8.29 3.37
N LEU A 158 -21.37 8.64 3.13
CA LEU A 158 -22.04 8.39 1.86
C LEU A 158 -21.30 9.10 0.72
N ASN A 159 -20.97 10.37 0.91
CA ASN A 159 -20.20 11.14 -0.08
C ASN A 159 -18.82 10.51 -0.33
N ALA A 160 -18.11 10.07 0.71
CA ALA A 160 -16.83 9.40 0.57
C ALA A 160 -16.93 8.07 -0.20
N GLY A 161 -18.00 7.31 0.02
CA GLY A 161 -18.27 6.07 -0.72
C GLY A 161 -18.57 6.29 -2.20
N LEU A 162 -19.30 7.36 -2.54
CA LEU A 162 -19.66 7.67 -3.92
C LEU A 162 -18.52 8.31 -4.73
N THR A 163 -17.72 9.16 -4.09
CA THR A 163 -16.68 9.95 -4.78
C THR A 163 -15.28 9.42 -4.61
N GLY A 164 -15.07 8.46 -3.72
CA GLY A 164 -13.73 8.02 -3.31
C GLY A 164 -12.92 9.07 -2.54
N TRP A 165 -13.53 10.25 -2.27
CA TRP A 165 -12.86 11.36 -1.58
C TRP A 165 -13.36 11.52 -0.14
N CYS A 166 -12.46 11.33 0.83
CA CYS A 166 -12.75 11.50 2.24
C CYS A 166 -11.88 12.61 2.87
N GLY A 167 -12.46 13.77 3.17
CA GLY A 167 -11.74 14.87 3.83
C GLY A 167 -11.24 14.49 5.22
N PHE A 168 -12.01 13.70 5.96
CA PHE A 168 -11.64 13.21 7.29
C PHE A 168 -10.43 12.26 7.25
N ALA A 169 -10.33 11.39 6.22
CA ALA A 169 -9.18 10.54 6.02
C ALA A 169 -7.91 11.36 5.76
N LYS A 170 -8.00 12.44 4.97
CA LYS A 170 -6.87 13.36 4.73
C LYS A 170 -6.42 14.09 6.00
N LEU A 171 -7.36 14.43 6.87
CA LEU A 171 -7.06 15.04 8.17
C LEU A 171 -6.34 14.03 9.07
N MET A 172 -6.87 12.81 9.19
CA MET A 172 -6.28 11.73 10.00
C MET A 172 -4.88 11.34 9.50
N ALA A 173 -4.63 11.34 8.19
CA ALA A 173 -3.31 11.05 7.62
C ALA A 173 -2.22 12.06 8.05
N LYS A 174 -2.61 13.30 8.40
CA LYS A 174 -1.67 14.34 8.87
C LYS A 174 -1.36 14.26 10.37
N MET A 175 -2.04 13.39 11.10
CA MET A 175 -1.83 13.26 12.55
C MET A 175 -0.46 12.66 12.89
N PRO A 176 0.18 13.06 14.02
CA PRO A 176 1.57 12.67 14.33
C PRO A 176 1.77 11.15 14.47
N TRP A 177 0.74 10.38 14.78
CA TRP A 177 0.81 8.91 14.85
C TRP A 177 0.67 8.21 13.48
N ASN A 178 0.38 8.95 12.42
CA ASN A 178 0.26 8.45 11.05
C ASN A 178 1.37 8.99 10.11
N ARG A 179 2.31 9.75 10.67
CA ARG A 179 3.48 10.28 9.95
C ARG A 179 4.69 9.38 10.09
#